data_4edc1f4e1be83f345d405d6a8b2028dd
#
_entry.id   4edc1f4e1be83f345d405d6a8b2028dd
#
_cell.length_a   1.000
_cell.length_b   1.000
_cell.length_c   1.000
_cell.angle_alpha   90.00
_cell.angle_beta   90.00
_cell.angle_gamma   90.00
#
_symmetry.space_group_name_H-M   'P 1'
#
loop_
_entity.id
_entity.type
_entity.pdbx_description
1 polymer ?
#
loop_
_entity_poly.entity_id
_entity_poly.type
_entity_poly.pdbx_seq_one_letter_code
_entity_poly.pdbx_strand_id
1 'polypeptide(L)'
;MAAADSGSPYSFTGKEYDEDLGLYYFEARYYNPELGRFVGMDPMQHQDFSRFLNDPQAFNGYSYARNNPLVYVDPSGEMFVDSGNIFWLTVSAYLEYSKPFSASWLRHSINWGEGDPSNLYYGNRSSLAGSIRNSNDYAQLKDKILEDIRTSNDGHTVFNFQSNDLSTSLGGVEIYYEIYENEDDKYANITISDNYNFELDLAYENIVTAIGNNIAVVSEGINDLNSFGITIKLTNVKFDDEN
;
A
#
# COMPACT_ATOMS: atom_id res chain seq x y z
N MET A 1 31.34 -21.61 -4.13
CA MET A 1 30.08 -21.21 -4.80
C MET A 1 30.41 -20.97 -6.25
N ALA A 2 29.64 -21.55 -7.18
CA ALA A 2 29.94 -21.43 -8.59
C ALA A 2 29.72 -19.98 -9.05
N ALA A 3 30.76 -19.43 -9.67
CA ALA A 3 30.64 -18.18 -10.41
C ALA A 3 29.61 -18.35 -11.50
N ALA A 4 28.75 -17.38 -11.69
CA ALA A 4 27.75 -17.39 -12.76
C ALA A 4 28.47 -17.28 -14.11
N ASP A 5 28.59 -18.40 -14.80
CA ASP A 5 29.05 -18.51 -16.20
C ASP A 5 27.87 -18.15 -17.12
N SER A 6 27.41 -16.90 -17.08
CA SER A 6 26.30 -16.43 -17.93
C SER A 6 26.66 -15.26 -18.82
N GLY A 7 27.88 -14.74 -18.76
CA GLY A 7 28.31 -13.57 -19.54
C GLY A 7 27.60 -12.25 -19.11
N SER A 8 26.81 -12.29 -18.05
CA SER A 8 26.19 -11.11 -17.45
C SER A 8 27.04 -10.62 -16.27
N PRO A 9 27.39 -9.34 -16.21
CA PRO A 9 28.10 -8.78 -15.05
C PRO A 9 27.22 -8.71 -13.80
N TYR A 10 25.90 -8.97 -13.93
CA TYR A 10 24.94 -8.90 -12.83
C TYR A 10 24.63 -10.31 -12.32
N SER A 11 24.78 -10.57 -11.02
CA SER A 11 24.47 -11.88 -10.42
C SER A 11 23.83 -11.79 -9.03
N PHE A 12 24.58 -11.60 -7.97
CA PHE A 12 24.01 -11.56 -6.61
C PHE A 12 23.07 -10.36 -6.42
N THR A 13 21.78 -10.61 -6.20
CA THR A 13 20.71 -9.60 -6.04
C THR A 13 20.62 -8.57 -7.19
N GLY A 14 21.06 -8.96 -8.41
CA GLY A 14 21.06 -8.07 -9.58
C GLY A 14 22.14 -7.01 -9.57
N LYS A 15 23.16 -7.11 -8.69
CA LYS A 15 24.25 -6.15 -8.59
C LYS A 15 25.41 -6.48 -9.52
N GLU A 16 26.07 -5.43 -9.96
CA GLU A 16 27.26 -5.52 -10.81
C GLU A 16 28.44 -6.10 -10.01
N TYR A 17 29.13 -7.07 -10.60
CA TYR A 17 30.32 -7.67 -10.03
C TYR A 17 31.57 -7.09 -10.68
N ASP A 18 32.45 -6.55 -9.87
CA ASP A 18 33.77 -6.06 -10.28
C ASP A 18 34.77 -7.22 -10.13
N GLU A 19 35.17 -7.77 -11.26
CA GLU A 19 36.11 -8.93 -11.31
C GLU A 19 37.50 -8.58 -10.81
N ASP A 20 37.96 -7.34 -11.00
CA ASP A 20 39.29 -6.89 -10.58
C ASP A 20 39.38 -6.76 -9.08
N LEU A 21 38.29 -6.34 -8.44
CA LEU A 21 38.20 -6.17 -6.97
C LEU A 21 37.64 -7.41 -6.27
N GLY A 22 36.93 -8.27 -6.97
CA GLY A 22 36.22 -9.40 -6.37
C GLY A 22 35.03 -8.97 -5.50
N LEU A 23 34.41 -7.85 -5.82
CA LEU A 23 33.37 -7.20 -5.00
C LEU A 23 32.11 -6.93 -5.82
N TYR A 24 30.95 -6.86 -5.16
CA TYR A 24 29.71 -6.38 -5.77
C TYR A 24 29.49 -4.90 -5.47
N TYR A 25 29.12 -4.11 -6.49
CA TYR A 25 28.80 -2.70 -6.33
C TYR A 25 27.33 -2.50 -5.96
N PHE A 26 27.08 -2.02 -4.76
CA PHE A 26 25.76 -1.73 -4.19
C PHE A 26 25.47 -0.22 -4.11
N GLU A 27 25.96 0.57 -5.07
CA GLU A 27 25.78 2.03 -5.14
C GLU A 27 26.49 2.76 -3.98
N ALA A 28 25.95 2.71 -2.76
CA ALA A 28 26.57 3.38 -1.61
C ALA A 28 27.79 2.62 -1.04
N ARG A 29 27.86 1.30 -1.23
CA ARG A 29 28.91 0.43 -0.65
C ARG A 29 29.32 -0.69 -1.59
N TYR A 30 30.51 -1.24 -1.36
CA TYR A 30 30.94 -2.49 -1.97
C TYR A 30 30.71 -3.66 -1.02
N TYR A 31 30.18 -4.76 -1.54
CA TYR A 31 29.92 -5.99 -0.79
C TYR A 31 30.96 -7.05 -1.15
N ASN A 32 31.54 -7.67 -0.12
CA ASN A 32 32.48 -8.76 -0.29
C ASN A 32 31.75 -10.11 -0.12
N PRO A 33 31.61 -10.92 -1.19
CA PRO A 33 30.90 -12.20 -1.14
C PRO A 33 31.62 -13.27 -0.31
N GLU A 34 32.94 -13.20 -0.21
CA GLU A 34 33.70 -14.15 0.59
C GLU A 34 33.51 -13.92 2.10
N LEU A 35 33.38 -12.66 2.50
CA LEU A 35 33.16 -12.26 3.91
C LEU A 35 31.68 -12.18 4.28
N GLY A 36 30.78 -12.14 3.29
CA GLY A 36 29.34 -11.99 3.51
C GLY A 36 28.94 -10.63 4.10
N ARG A 37 29.70 -9.56 3.80
CA ARG A 37 29.47 -8.22 4.38
C ARG A 37 29.95 -7.09 3.48
N PHE A 38 29.52 -5.89 3.77
CA PHE A 38 30.07 -4.68 3.16
C PHE A 38 31.51 -4.41 3.61
N VAL A 39 32.31 -3.83 2.73
CA VAL A 39 33.69 -3.40 3.05
C VAL A 39 33.72 -1.98 3.64
N GLY A 40 32.67 -1.19 3.46
CA GLY A 40 32.50 0.14 4.03
C GLY A 40 31.47 0.15 5.16
N MET A 41 31.60 1.08 6.09
CA MET A 41 30.62 1.34 7.14
C MET A 41 29.36 1.97 6.53
N ASP A 42 28.22 1.69 7.10
CA ASP A 42 26.92 2.22 6.64
C ASP A 42 26.87 3.76 6.74
N PRO A 43 26.67 4.47 5.61
CA PRO A 43 26.59 5.93 5.63
C PRO A 43 25.42 6.44 6.49
N MET A 44 24.33 5.67 6.60
CA MET A 44 23.16 6.06 7.40
C MET A 44 23.45 6.14 8.89
N GLN A 45 24.45 5.40 9.42
CA GLN A 45 24.83 5.51 10.83
C GLN A 45 25.30 6.91 11.24
N HIS A 46 25.77 7.70 10.28
CA HIS A 46 26.19 9.09 10.52
C HIS A 46 25.05 10.10 10.37
N GLN A 47 23.98 9.72 9.67
CA GLN A 47 22.88 10.64 9.33
C GLN A 47 21.72 10.56 10.33
N ASP A 48 21.36 9.36 10.77
CA ASP A 48 20.24 9.16 11.69
C ASP A 48 20.55 8.06 12.71
N PHE A 49 21.23 8.44 13.78
CA PHE A 49 21.58 7.52 14.87
C PHE A 49 20.35 7.00 15.63
N SER A 50 19.24 7.73 15.61
CA SER A 50 18.03 7.36 16.35
C SER A 50 17.40 6.05 15.88
N ARG A 51 17.52 5.74 14.58
CA ARG A 51 17.02 4.49 13.98
C ARG A 51 17.70 3.24 14.55
N PHE A 52 18.93 3.38 15.05
CA PHE A 52 19.71 2.25 15.55
C PHE A 52 19.46 1.96 17.04
N LEU A 53 18.83 2.88 17.77
CA LEU A 53 18.62 2.72 19.22
C LEU A 53 17.70 1.55 19.57
N ASN A 54 16.79 1.22 18.69
CA ASN A 54 15.80 0.14 18.88
C ASN A 54 16.20 -1.16 18.17
N ASP A 55 17.29 -1.16 17.40
CA ASP A 55 17.73 -2.31 16.62
C ASP A 55 19.23 -2.61 16.85
N PRO A 56 19.58 -3.49 17.78
CA PRO A 56 20.98 -3.84 18.06
C PRO A 56 21.73 -4.41 16.85
N GLN A 57 21.05 -5.05 15.89
CA GLN A 57 21.68 -5.58 14.68
C GLN A 57 22.12 -4.48 13.71
N ALA A 58 21.40 -3.37 13.71
CA ALA A 58 21.73 -2.21 12.89
C ALA A 58 23.00 -1.48 13.35
N PHE A 59 23.46 -1.69 14.58
CA PHE A 59 24.76 -1.15 15.04
C PHE A 59 25.95 -1.75 14.31
N ASN A 60 25.81 -2.93 13.70
CA ASN A 60 26.87 -3.48 12.86
C ASN A 60 26.84 -2.87 11.46
N GLY A 61 27.46 -1.70 11.30
CA GLY A 61 27.50 -0.94 10.06
C GLY A 61 28.12 -1.66 8.84
N TYR A 62 28.65 -2.85 9.01
CA TYR A 62 29.21 -3.69 7.93
C TYR A 62 28.29 -4.86 7.56
N SER A 63 27.21 -5.10 8.29
CA SER A 63 26.31 -6.21 8.01
C SER A 63 25.55 -6.00 6.71
N TYR A 64 25.43 -7.06 5.91
CA TYR A 64 24.48 -7.13 4.82
C TYR A 64 23.17 -7.74 5.33
N ALA A 65 22.04 -7.11 5.00
CA ALA A 65 20.71 -7.66 5.23
C ALA A 65 20.51 -8.20 6.68
N ARG A 66 20.98 -7.48 7.70
CA ARG A 66 20.92 -7.87 9.13
C ARG A 66 21.51 -9.26 9.42
N ASN A 67 22.45 -9.74 8.63
CA ASN A 67 22.97 -11.11 8.65
C ASN A 67 21.89 -12.21 8.38
N ASN A 68 20.77 -11.84 7.77
CA ASN A 68 19.70 -12.75 7.37
C ASN A 68 19.29 -12.49 5.90
N PRO A 69 20.16 -12.84 4.92
CA PRO A 69 19.92 -12.55 3.49
C PRO A 69 18.84 -13.43 2.84
N LEU A 70 18.21 -14.33 3.60
CA LEU A 70 17.06 -15.10 3.14
C LEU A 70 15.74 -14.35 3.31
N VAL A 71 15.71 -13.38 4.22
CA VAL A 71 14.53 -12.57 4.56
C VAL A 71 14.71 -11.13 4.09
N TYR A 72 15.93 -10.58 4.24
CA TYR A 72 16.21 -9.21 3.91
C TYR A 72 17.14 -9.08 2.71
N VAL A 73 16.97 -8.00 1.97
CA VAL A 73 17.90 -7.55 0.92
C VAL A 73 18.24 -6.08 1.14
N ASP A 74 19.39 -5.67 0.67
CA ASP A 74 19.79 -4.26 0.67
C ASP A 74 19.93 -3.79 -0.78
N PRO A 75 18.97 -3.04 -1.33
CA PRO A 75 18.98 -2.66 -2.74
C PRO A 75 20.00 -1.57 -3.09
N SER A 76 20.38 -0.72 -2.14
CA SER A 76 21.21 0.46 -2.39
C SER A 76 22.54 0.45 -1.64
N GLY A 77 22.72 -0.50 -0.73
CA GLY A 77 23.86 -0.47 0.19
C GLY A 77 23.73 0.58 1.29
N GLU A 78 22.54 1.10 1.56
CA GLU A 78 22.27 2.05 2.65
C GLU A 78 21.22 1.51 3.62
N MET A 79 20.26 0.72 3.13
CA MET A 79 19.16 0.26 3.94
C MET A 79 18.69 -1.11 3.46
N PHE A 80 18.63 -2.05 4.39
CA PHE A 80 17.97 -3.33 4.11
C PHE A 80 16.47 -3.14 4.05
N VAL A 81 15.80 -3.91 3.20
CA VAL A 81 14.35 -4.04 3.14
C VAL A 81 13.98 -5.51 3.22
N ASP A 82 12.80 -5.77 3.76
CA ASP A 82 12.23 -7.11 3.73
C ASP A 82 11.97 -7.55 2.30
N SER A 83 12.21 -8.82 1.99
CA SER A 83 11.97 -9.36 0.66
C SER A 83 10.48 -9.36 0.29
N GLY A 84 9.60 -9.48 1.28
CA GLY A 84 8.16 -9.30 1.13
C GLY A 84 7.83 -7.88 0.70
N ASN A 85 8.44 -6.88 1.30
CA ASN A 85 8.24 -5.47 0.93
C ASN A 85 8.62 -5.19 -0.53
N ILE A 86 9.70 -5.77 -1.04
CA ILE A 86 10.09 -5.65 -2.46
C ILE A 86 9.04 -6.30 -3.36
N PHE A 87 8.54 -7.48 -3.00
CA PHE A 87 7.46 -8.11 -3.73
C PHE A 87 6.24 -7.19 -3.82
N TRP A 88 5.78 -6.63 -2.70
CA TRP A 88 4.61 -5.75 -2.66
C TRP A 88 4.83 -4.41 -3.37
N LEU A 89 6.04 -3.85 -3.32
CA LEU A 89 6.40 -2.71 -4.14
C LEU A 89 6.30 -3.00 -5.63
N THR A 90 6.76 -4.17 -6.06
CA THR A 90 6.66 -4.61 -7.46
C THR A 90 5.20 -4.78 -7.88
N VAL A 91 4.37 -5.40 -7.04
CA VAL A 91 2.92 -5.52 -7.27
C VAL A 91 2.28 -4.14 -7.37
N SER A 92 2.61 -3.21 -6.45
CA SER A 92 2.05 -1.86 -6.49
C SER A 92 2.46 -1.10 -7.76
N ALA A 93 3.71 -1.23 -8.21
CA ALA A 93 4.19 -0.62 -9.45
C ALA A 93 3.46 -1.17 -10.68
N TYR A 94 3.16 -2.48 -10.70
CA TYR A 94 2.36 -3.09 -11.76
C TYR A 94 0.92 -2.55 -11.78
N LEU A 95 0.33 -2.32 -10.60
CA LEU A 95 -1.02 -1.79 -10.47
C LEU A 95 -1.14 -0.29 -10.81
N GLU A 96 -0.05 0.48 -10.71
CA GLU A 96 -0.04 1.95 -10.81
C GLU A 96 -0.81 2.50 -12.02
N TYR A 97 -0.69 1.83 -13.16
CA TYR A 97 -1.33 2.28 -14.41
C TYR A 97 -2.84 2.05 -14.43
N SER A 98 -3.32 0.91 -13.93
CA SER A 98 -4.73 0.50 -14.04
C SER A 98 -5.54 0.69 -12.77
N LYS A 99 -4.88 0.69 -11.62
CA LYS A 99 -5.45 0.71 -10.27
C LYS A 99 -4.67 1.64 -9.34
N PRO A 100 -4.61 2.96 -9.64
CA PRO A 100 -3.71 3.89 -8.93
C PRO A 100 -4.03 4.04 -7.44
N PHE A 101 -5.29 3.99 -7.03
CA PHE A 101 -5.65 4.03 -5.61
C PHE A 101 -5.23 2.76 -4.90
N SER A 102 -5.55 1.58 -5.45
CA SER A 102 -5.11 0.29 -4.92
C SER A 102 -3.59 0.20 -4.82
N ALA A 103 -2.85 0.66 -5.84
CA ALA A 103 -1.40 0.72 -5.84
C ALA A 103 -0.85 1.61 -4.72
N SER A 104 -1.44 2.80 -4.55
CA SER A 104 -1.04 3.76 -3.52
C SER A 104 -1.29 3.21 -2.11
N TRP A 105 -2.44 2.60 -1.90
CA TRP A 105 -2.82 2.04 -0.60
C TRP A 105 -2.02 0.79 -0.26
N LEU A 106 -1.73 -0.05 -1.24
CA LEU A 106 -0.82 -1.18 -1.04
C LEU A 106 0.57 -0.71 -0.59
N ARG A 107 1.13 0.34 -1.23
CA ARG A 107 2.40 0.94 -0.76
C ARG A 107 2.30 1.51 0.65
N HIS A 108 1.16 2.11 1.01
CA HIS A 108 0.93 2.64 2.34
C HIS A 108 0.86 1.54 3.41
N SER A 109 0.34 0.37 3.06
CA SER A 109 0.24 -0.80 3.95
C SER A 109 1.56 -1.52 4.21
N ILE A 110 2.59 -1.32 3.37
CA ILE A 110 3.88 -2.00 3.53
C ILE A 110 4.51 -1.64 4.87
N ASN A 111 4.88 -2.66 5.64
CA ASN A 111 5.55 -2.47 6.92
C ASN A 111 7.03 -2.13 6.72
N TRP A 112 7.38 -0.86 6.93
CA TRP A 112 8.76 -0.37 6.86
C TRP A 112 9.51 -0.47 8.20
N GLY A 113 8.91 -1.11 9.21
CA GLY A 113 9.49 -1.20 10.56
C GLY A 113 9.29 0.06 11.40
N GLU A 114 8.45 0.99 10.98
CA GLU A 114 8.15 2.26 11.65
C GLU A 114 6.85 2.24 12.48
N GLY A 115 6.20 1.06 12.60
CA GLY A 115 4.90 0.87 13.25
C GLY A 115 3.75 0.85 12.24
N ASP A 116 2.51 0.84 12.75
CA ASP A 116 1.32 0.78 11.91
C ASP A 116 1.15 2.05 11.06
N PRO A 117 0.69 1.93 9.82
CA PRO A 117 0.42 3.08 8.97
C PRO A 117 -0.71 3.94 9.55
N SER A 118 -0.59 5.24 9.39
CA SER A 118 -1.64 6.17 9.82
C SER A 118 -2.89 6.01 8.95
N ASN A 119 -4.06 6.26 9.53
CA ASN A 119 -5.30 6.31 8.78
C ASN A 119 -5.27 7.42 7.70
N LEU A 120 -5.87 7.15 6.55
CA LEU A 120 -5.94 8.06 5.41
C LEU A 120 -7.26 8.87 5.42
N TYR A 121 -7.15 10.17 5.22
CA TYR A 121 -8.29 11.08 5.16
C TYR A 121 -8.31 11.84 3.83
N TYR A 122 -9.39 11.68 3.08
CA TYR A 122 -9.61 12.30 1.78
C TYR A 122 -10.74 13.33 1.86
N GLY A 123 -10.39 14.59 1.71
CA GLY A 123 -11.37 15.68 1.69
C GLY A 123 -12.15 15.75 0.37
N ASN A 124 -13.20 16.57 0.38
CA ASN A 124 -14.13 16.77 -0.75
C ASN A 124 -13.46 17.14 -2.11
N ARG A 125 -12.26 17.73 -2.08
CA ARG A 125 -11.50 18.15 -3.28
C ARG A 125 -10.38 17.20 -3.66
N SER A 126 -10.26 16.05 -3.00
CA SER A 126 -9.26 15.04 -3.32
C SER A 126 -9.51 14.40 -4.68
N SER A 127 -8.46 13.84 -5.29
CA SER A 127 -8.59 13.07 -6.53
C SER A 127 -9.54 11.88 -6.38
N LEU A 128 -9.50 11.19 -5.24
CA LEU A 128 -10.38 10.08 -4.93
C LEU A 128 -11.86 10.51 -4.87
N ALA A 129 -12.17 11.62 -4.17
CA ALA A 129 -13.52 12.19 -4.16
C ALA A 129 -14.00 12.60 -5.57
N GLY A 130 -13.09 13.10 -6.40
CA GLY A 130 -13.35 13.38 -7.82
C GLY A 130 -13.64 12.11 -8.62
N SER A 131 -12.87 11.05 -8.41
CA SER A 131 -13.08 9.76 -9.09
C SER A 131 -14.42 9.13 -8.71
N ILE A 132 -14.83 9.21 -7.44
CA ILE A 132 -16.15 8.75 -6.99
C ILE A 132 -17.25 9.51 -7.73
N ARG A 133 -17.20 10.84 -7.76
CA ARG A 133 -18.23 11.67 -8.45
C ARG A 133 -18.32 11.40 -9.94
N ASN A 134 -17.23 11.04 -10.58
CA ASN A 134 -17.15 10.76 -12.00
C ASN A 134 -17.41 9.28 -12.33
N SER A 135 -17.62 8.43 -11.33
CA SER A 135 -17.91 7.01 -11.51
C SER A 135 -19.39 6.76 -11.82
N ASN A 136 -19.67 5.63 -12.43
CA ASN A 136 -21.06 5.15 -12.60
C ASN A 136 -21.73 4.81 -11.26
N ASP A 137 -20.93 4.56 -10.22
CA ASP A 137 -21.42 4.22 -8.88
C ASP A 137 -22.00 5.44 -8.15
N TYR A 138 -21.66 6.67 -8.58
CA TYR A 138 -22.07 7.88 -7.85
C TYR A 138 -23.61 8.09 -7.86
N ALA A 139 -24.25 7.82 -8.98
CA ALA A 139 -25.72 7.87 -9.05
C ALA A 139 -26.34 6.81 -8.14
N GLN A 140 -25.85 5.57 -8.20
CA GLN A 140 -26.33 4.47 -7.37
C GLN A 140 -26.11 4.73 -5.87
N LEU A 141 -25.00 5.39 -5.49
CA LEU A 141 -24.75 5.81 -4.12
C LEU A 141 -25.81 6.81 -3.66
N LYS A 142 -26.15 7.81 -4.48
CA LYS A 142 -27.22 8.77 -4.17
C LYS A 142 -28.58 8.07 -4.02
N ASP A 143 -28.92 7.18 -4.95
CA ASP A 143 -30.17 6.40 -4.90
C ASP A 143 -30.26 5.54 -3.63
N LYS A 144 -29.13 4.90 -3.25
CA LYS A 144 -29.05 4.10 -2.02
C LYS A 144 -29.29 4.92 -0.77
N ILE A 145 -28.73 6.13 -0.68
CA ILE A 145 -28.98 7.06 0.42
C ILE A 145 -30.44 7.50 0.44
N LEU A 146 -31.05 7.81 -0.71
CA LEU A 146 -32.46 8.17 -0.79
C LEU A 146 -33.39 7.03 -0.36
N GLU A 147 -33.05 5.78 -0.72
CA GLU A 147 -33.77 4.60 -0.26
C GLU A 147 -33.69 4.46 1.27
N ASP A 148 -32.49 4.65 1.84
CA ASP A 148 -32.27 4.54 3.28
C ASP A 148 -33.04 5.65 4.05
N ILE A 149 -33.07 6.87 3.57
CA ILE A 149 -33.85 7.96 4.13
C ILE A 149 -35.34 7.61 4.20
N ARG A 150 -35.87 6.89 3.22
CA ARG A 150 -37.29 6.48 3.17
C ARG A 150 -37.60 5.31 4.11
N THR A 151 -36.62 4.44 4.37
CA THR A 151 -36.83 3.17 5.07
C THR A 151 -36.39 3.20 6.53
N SER A 152 -35.23 3.76 6.84
CA SER A 152 -34.67 3.77 8.19
C SER A 152 -34.35 5.19 8.71
N ASN A 153 -33.80 6.05 7.85
CA ASN A 153 -33.45 7.44 8.16
C ASN A 153 -32.51 7.56 9.39
N ASP A 154 -31.59 6.60 9.55
CA ASP A 154 -30.62 6.57 10.65
C ASP A 154 -29.28 7.25 10.31
N GLY A 155 -29.14 7.75 9.09
CA GLY A 155 -27.95 8.44 8.62
C GLY A 155 -26.78 7.51 8.30
N HIS A 156 -27.06 6.19 8.16
CA HIS A 156 -26.07 5.17 7.90
C HIS A 156 -26.58 4.10 6.92
N THR A 157 -25.75 3.72 5.97
CA THR A 157 -26.02 2.60 5.05
C THR A 157 -24.71 1.97 4.59
N VAL A 158 -24.79 0.84 3.87
CA VAL A 158 -23.64 0.16 3.28
C VAL A 158 -23.73 0.25 1.76
N PHE A 159 -22.58 0.47 1.11
CA PHE A 159 -22.51 0.56 -0.34
C PHE A 159 -21.32 -0.25 -0.90
N ASN A 160 -21.51 -0.89 -2.05
CA ASN A 160 -20.48 -1.64 -2.74
C ASN A 160 -20.12 -0.94 -4.05
N PHE A 161 -18.90 -0.43 -4.16
CA PHE A 161 -18.39 0.11 -5.41
C PHE A 161 -18.15 -1.01 -6.44
N GLN A 162 -18.54 -0.75 -7.69
CA GLN A 162 -18.43 -1.71 -8.80
C GLN A 162 -17.45 -1.24 -9.88
N SER A 163 -17.12 0.05 -9.89
CA SER A 163 -16.36 0.68 -10.98
C SER A 163 -14.86 0.55 -10.79
N ASN A 164 -14.16 -0.07 -11.74
CA ASN A 164 -12.70 -0.03 -11.90
C ASN A 164 -11.88 -0.16 -10.61
N ASP A 165 -11.02 0.87 -10.35
CA ASP A 165 -10.15 0.93 -9.18
C ASP A 165 -10.94 1.10 -7.87
N LEU A 166 -12.11 1.74 -7.90
CA LEU A 166 -12.94 1.92 -6.70
C LEU A 166 -13.44 0.58 -6.14
N SER A 167 -13.86 -0.36 -7.00
CA SER A 167 -14.28 -1.70 -6.56
C SER A 167 -13.15 -2.51 -5.95
N THR A 168 -11.93 -2.32 -6.46
CA THR A 168 -10.74 -3.02 -5.95
C THR A 168 -10.20 -2.38 -4.67
N SER A 169 -10.33 -1.05 -4.57
CA SER A 169 -9.78 -0.27 -3.45
C SER A 169 -10.74 -0.22 -2.27
N LEU A 170 -12.00 0.16 -2.52
CA LEU A 170 -13.02 0.37 -1.47
C LEU A 170 -13.93 -0.84 -1.28
N GLY A 171 -14.34 -1.51 -2.39
CA GLY A 171 -15.28 -2.64 -2.28
C GLY A 171 -16.55 -2.25 -1.53
N GLY A 172 -16.84 -2.96 -0.43
CA GLY A 172 -17.96 -2.70 0.46
C GLY A 172 -17.57 -1.74 1.57
N VAL A 173 -18.23 -0.58 1.64
CA VAL A 173 -17.92 0.51 2.56
C VAL A 173 -19.11 0.91 3.40
N GLU A 174 -18.84 1.49 4.56
CA GLU A 174 -19.84 2.14 5.38
C GLU A 174 -20.04 3.59 4.96
N ILE A 175 -21.29 3.99 4.80
CA ILE A 175 -21.69 5.34 4.40
C ILE A 175 -22.44 5.98 5.56
N TYR A 176 -21.89 7.07 6.05
CA TYR A 176 -22.57 7.96 7.00
C TYR A 176 -22.98 9.23 6.27
N TYR A 177 -24.19 9.73 6.49
CA TYR A 177 -24.67 10.93 5.83
C TYR A 177 -25.50 11.81 6.74
N GLU A 178 -25.41 13.12 6.49
CA GLU A 178 -26.21 14.16 7.14
C GLU A 178 -26.94 14.95 6.06
N ILE A 179 -28.27 14.93 6.09
CA ILE A 179 -29.12 15.65 5.15
C ILE A 179 -29.38 17.05 5.66
N TYR A 180 -29.38 18.02 4.76
CA TYR A 180 -29.83 19.36 5.01
C TYR A 180 -30.51 19.96 3.79
N GLU A 181 -31.37 20.96 4.01
CA GLU A 181 -32.08 21.68 2.97
C GLU A 181 -31.48 23.09 2.82
N ASN A 182 -31.33 23.53 1.60
CA ASN A 182 -30.91 24.88 1.27
C ASN A 182 -31.75 25.38 0.12
N GLU A 183 -32.53 26.49 0.37
CA GLU A 183 -33.58 26.96 -0.52
C GLU A 183 -34.64 25.86 -0.71
N ASP A 184 -34.85 25.37 -1.93
CA ASP A 184 -35.79 24.28 -2.22
C ASP A 184 -35.09 22.95 -2.52
N ASP A 185 -33.76 22.91 -2.40
CA ASP A 185 -32.95 21.75 -2.77
C ASP A 185 -32.50 20.94 -1.54
N LYS A 186 -32.42 19.62 -1.70
CA LYS A 186 -31.85 18.70 -0.69
C LYS A 186 -30.39 18.41 -0.98
N TYR A 187 -29.58 18.43 0.08
CA TYR A 187 -28.15 18.16 0.04
C TYR A 187 -27.74 17.17 1.12
N ALA A 188 -26.63 16.48 0.92
CA ALA A 188 -25.99 15.69 1.96
C ALA A 188 -24.50 16.02 2.12
N ASN A 189 -24.04 15.89 3.34
CA ASN A 189 -22.63 15.64 3.64
C ASN A 189 -22.47 14.13 3.86
N ILE A 190 -21.64 13.50 3.03
CA ILE A 190 -21.43 12.05 3.02
C ILE A 190 -20.02 11.78 3.53
N THR A 191 -19.91 10.87 4.48
CA THR A 191 -18.64 10.30 4.94
C THR A 191 -18.62 8.81 4.56
N ILE A 192 -17.66 8.44 3.72
CA ILE A 192 -17.39 7.06 3.35
C ILE A 192 -16.27 6.57 4.25
N SER A 193 -16.49 5.47 4.93
CA SER A 193 -15.52 4.86 5.85
C SER A 193 -15.25 3.43 5.47
N ASP A 194 -13.97 3.07 5.46
CA ASP A 194 -13.51 1.72 5.20
C ASP A 194 -12.27 1.40 6.02
N ASN A 195 -12.01 0.13 6.20
CA ASN A 195 -10.77 -0.37 6.78
C ASN A 195 -10.05 -1.21 5.71
N TYR A 196 -8.98 -0.65 5.15
CA TYR A 196 -8.15 -1.37 4.19
C TYR A 196 -7.40 -2.48 4.92
N ASN A 197 -7.92 -3.68 4.79
CA ASN A 197 -7.40 -4.90 5.38
C ASN A 197 -7.29 -5.99 4.31
N PHE A 198 -6.62 -7.08 4.67
CA PHE A 198 -6.42 -8.21 3.78
C PHE A 198 -7.21 -9.40 4.32
N GLU A 199 -8.51 -9.41 4.09
CA GLU A 199 -9.37 -10.50 4.53
C GLU A 199 -9.34 -11.68 3.56
N LEU A 200 -9.34 -12.89 4.11
CA LEU A 200 -9.41 -14.10 3.32
C LEU A 200 -10.80 -14.24 2.71
N ASP A 201 -10.91 -13.97 1.41
CA ASP A 201 -12.14 -14.20 0.65
C ASP A 201 -11.92 -15.30 -0.39
N LEU A 202 -12.71 -16.34 -0.31
CA LEU A 202 -12.69 -17.48 -1.23
C LEU A 202 -13.67 -17.31 -2.40
N ALA A 203 -14.46 -16.24 -2.41
CA ALA A 203 -15.52 -15.98 -3.38
C ALA A 203 -15.13 -15.05 -4.53
N TYR A 204 -13.83 -14.74 -4.70
CA TYR A 204 -13.38 -13.89 -5.80
C TYR A 204 -13.71 -14.49 -7.17
N GLU A 205 -14.35 -13.70 -8.03
CA GLU A 205 -14.67 -14.11 -9.41
C GLU A 205 -13.40 -14.29 -10.27
N ASN A 206 -12.30 -13.60 -9.91
CA ASN A 206 -11.03 -13.65 -10.62
C ASN A 206 -9.97 -14.36 -9.78
N ILE A 207 -9.46 -15.48 -10.30
CA ILE A 207 -8.45 -16.30 -9.63
C ILE A 207 -7.15 -15.53 -9.31
N VAL A 208 -6.78 -14.56 -10.16
CA VAL A 208 -5.56 -13.73 -9.93
C VAL A 208 -5.76 -12.81 -8.74
N THR A 209 -6.94 -12.19 -8.62
CA THR A 209 -7.31 -11.36 -7.47
C THR A 209 -7.38 -12.19 -6.19
N ALA A 210 -8.01 -13.38 -6.26
CA ALA A 210 -8.08 -14.30 -5.14
C ALA A 210 -6.70 -14.73 -4.65
N ILE A 211 -5.79 -15.11 -5.54
CA ILE A 211 -4.41 -15.49 -5.19
C ILE A 211 -3.67 -14.28 -4.59
N GLY A 212 -3.75 -13.12 -5.22
CA GLY A 212 -3.11 -11.90 -4.73
C GLY A 212 -3.58 -11.52 -3.33
N ASN A 213 -4.89 -11.53 -3.09
CA ASN A 213 -5.45 -11.20 -1.78
C ASN A 213 -5.07 -12.24 -0.71
N ASN A 214 -5.11 -13.52 -1.03
CA ASN A 214 -4.73 -14.57 -0.09
C ASN A 214 -3.23 -14.50 0.28
N ILE A 215 -2.35 -14.11 -0.65
CA ILE A 215 -0.95 -13.83 -0.34
C ILE A 215 -0.85 -12.60 0.56
N ALA A 216 -1.64 -11.54 0.32
CA ALA A 216 -1.67 -10.35 1.15
C ALA A 216 -2.12 -10.65 2.59
N VAL A 217 -3.16 -11.49 2.78
CA VAL A 217 -3.59 -11.96 4.10
C VAL A 217 -2.46 -12.68 4.86
N VAL A 218 -1.70 -13.54 4.17
CA VAL A 218 -0.53 -14.19 4.77
C VAL A 218 0.53 -13.17 5.13
N SER A 219 0.78 -12.21 4.25
CA SER A 219 1.77 -11.14 4.48
C SER A 219 1.38 -10.22 5.64
N GLU A 220 0.09 -9.91 5.84
CA GLU A 220 -0.38 -9.22 7.03
C GLU A 220 -0.14 -10.07 8.30
N GLY A 221 -0.44 -11.37 8.24
CA GLY A 221 -0.22 -12.30 9.34
C GLY A 221 1.25 -12.48 9.75
N ILE A 222 2.20 -12.24 8.84
CA ILE A 222 3.65 -12.24 9.11
C ILE A 222 4.23 -10.82 9.24
N ASN A 223 3.36 -9.81 9.30
CA ASN A 223 3.70 -8.40 9.49
C ASN A 223 4.47 -7.72 8.34
N ASP A 224 4.31 -8.19 7.10
CA ASP A 224 4.82 -7.52 5.89
C ASP A 224 3.89 -6.38 5.43
N LEU A 225 2.59 -6.52 5.68
CA LEU A 225 1.55 -5.54 5.38
C LEU A 225 0.77 -5.19 6.65
N ASN A 226 0.29 -3.96 6.74
CA ASN A 226 -0.51 -3.47 7.86
C ASN A 226 -1.85 -2.91 7.36
N SER A 227 -2.93 -3.18 8.08
CA SER A 227 -4.23 -2.57 7.84
C SER A 227 -4.29 -1.12 8.31
N PHE A 228 -5.16 -0.31 7.71
CA PHE A 228 -5.38 1.08 8.09
C PHE A 228 -6.79 1.56 7.72
N GLY A 229 -7.29 2.54 8.46
CA GLY A 229 -8.60 3.13 8.17
C GLY A 229 -8.55 4.15 7.04
N ILE A 230 -9.63 4.21 6.24
CA ILE A 230 -9.82 5.18 5.17
C ILE A 230 -11.09 5.96 5.45
N THR A 231 -11.02 7.28 5.35
CA THR A 231 -12.18 8.16 5.48
C THR A 231 -12.21 9.14 4.31
N ILE A 232 -13.33 9.19 3.59
CA ILE A 232 -13.53 10.09 2.45
C ILE A 232 -14.74 10.97 2.74
N LYS A 233 -14.60 12.28 2.55
CA LYS A 233 -15.70 13.24 2.73
C LYS A 233 -16.15 13.82 1.40
N LEU A 234 -17.44 13.68 1.11
CA LEU A 234 -18.13 14.38 0.03
C LEU A 234 -19.11 15.37 0.66
N THR A 235 -18.93 16.65 0.40
CA THR A 235 -19.80 17.70 0.95
C THR A 235 -20.64 18.34 -0.13
N ASN A 236 -21.80 18.85 0.24
CA ASN A 236 -22.75 19.53 -0.65
C ASN A 236 -23.19 18.65 -1.84
N VAL A 237 -23.41 17.36 -1.57
CA VAL A 237 -23.96 16.44 -2.58
C VAL A 237 -25.43 16.76 -2.80
N LYS A 238 -25.76 17.28 -3.97
CA LYS A 238 -27.16 17.62 -4.32
C LYS A 238 -27.90 16.35 -4.73
N PHE A 239 -29.11 16.18 -4.21
CA PHE A 239 -30.07 15.22 -4.73
C PHE A 239 -30.97 15.94 -5.74
N ASP A 240 -31.11 15.34 -6.91
CA ASP A 240 -32.02 15.84 -7.93
C ASP A 240 -33.46 15.53 -7.48
N ASP A 241 -34.38 16.48 -7.64
CA ASP A 241 -35.78 16.23 -7.35
C ASP A 241 -36.27 15.09 -8.26
N GLU A 242 -36.99 14.13 -7.69
CA GLU A 242 -37.68 13.12 -8.47
C GLU A 242 -38.74 13.79 -9.33
N ASN A 243 -38.59 13.73 -10.66
CA ASN A 243 -39.66 14.03 -11.61
C ASN A 243 -40.70 12.90 -11.63
#